data_9ec660dbbe8239e832d0a255fd259801
#
_entry.id   9ec660dbbe8239e832d0a255fd259801
#
_cell.length_a   1.000
_cell.length_b   1.000
_cell.length_c   1.000
_cell.angle_alpha   90.00
_cell.angle_beta   90.00
_cell.angle_gamma   90.00
#
_symmetry.space_group_name_H-M   'P 1'
#
loop_
_entity.id
_entity.type
_entity.pdbx_description
1 polymer ?
#
loop_
_entity_poly.entity_id
_entity_poly.type
_entity_poly.pdbx_seq_one_letter_code
_entity_poly.pdbx_strand_id
1 'polypeptide(L)'
;MASHQVAVIGMGRFGIALARELYRIGHDVLTIDRDEGLTQAMMGHVTYSVTGDSTSAELLEEVGIGNFDTGVVAIGTDIQSSVLTTVLLKDTFHVGQVVARATNELHGKTLRAVGANRVVYPEQETGLRTAHSLFQRETIEYMEITSGYGISKIMVSADMIGRSLEDVGFGAQKDSQNVSVVAIRRGRDPIVSPSKDEVLQ
;
A
#
# COMPACT_ATOMS: atom_id res chain seq x y z
N MET A 1 15.63 8.13 -5.24
CA MET A 1 15.02 7.09 -6.09
C MET A 1 14.66 7.73 -7.41
N ALA A 2 14.64 6.99 -8.53
CA ALA A 2 14.17 7.54 -9.81
C ALA A 2 12.68 7.88 -9.69
N SER A 3 12.25 9.02 -10.27
CA SER A 3 10.82 9.34 -10.41
C SER A 3 10.19 8.41 -11.42
N HIS A 4 9.01 7.89 -11.14
CA HIS A 4 8.18 7.12 -12.06
C HIS A 4 6.92 7.91 -12.39
N GLN A 5 6.38 7.70 -13.59
CA GLN A 5 5.09 8.24 -14.00
C GLN A 5 4.00 7.24 -13.67
N VAL A 6 3.09 7.63 -12.78
CA VAL A 6 2.02 6.76 -12.28
C VAL A 6 0.66 7.40 -12.53
N ALA A 7 -0.23 6.69 -13.21
CA ALA A 7 -1.62 7.08 -13.35
C ALA A 7 -2.48 6.33 -12.35
N VAL A 8 -3.23 7.05 -11.51
CA VAL A 8 -4.18 6.47 -10.54
C VAL A 8 -5.59 6.81 -10.97
N ILE A 9 -6.40 5.80 -11.24
CA ILE A 9 -7.74 5.90 -11.81
C ILE A 9 -8.77 5.49 -10.78
N GLY A 10 -9.67 6.41 -10.42
CA GLY A 10 -10.65 6.25 -9.36
C GLY A 10 -10.18 6.89 -8.04
N MET A 11 -10.78 8.02 -7.69
CA MET A 11 -10.45 8.81 -6.49
C MET A 11 -11.37 8.49 -5.31
N GLY A 12 -11.62 7.19 -5.11
CA GLY A 12 -12.16 6.70 -3.84
C GLY A 12 -11.11 6.78 -2.72
N ARG A 13 -11.47 6.33 -1.51
CA ARG A 13 -10.58 6.37 -0.33
C ARG A 13 -9.20 5.76 -0.57
N PHE A 14 -9.15 4.62 -1.26
CA PHE A 14 -7.89 3.95 -1.60
C PHE A 14 -7.09 4.74 -2.63
N GLY A 15 -7.72 5.18 -3.74
CA GLY A 15 -7.04 5.94 -4.81
C GLY A 15 -6.45 7.26 -4.31
N ILE A 16 -7.21 8.03 -3.52
CA ILE A 16 -6.74 9.29 -2.91
C ILE A 16 -5.52 9.04 -2.02
N ALA A 17 -5.61 8.06 -1.12
CA ALA A 17 -4.51 7.75 -0.20
C ALA A 17 -3.24 7.33 -0.95
N LEU A 18 -3.40 6.47 -1.97
CA LEU A 18 -2.31 5.99 -2.79
C LEU A 18 -1.66 7.12 -3.62
N ALA A 19 -2.47 7.93 -4.32
CA ALA A 19 -1.98 9.00 -5.17
C ALA A 19 -1.20 10.06 -4.39
N ARG A 20 -1.71 10.47 -3.22
CA ARG A 20 -1.02 11.43 -2.35
C ARG A 20 0.30 10.88 -1.83
N GLU A 21 0.35 9.60 -1.45
CA GLU A 21 1.58 9.00 -0.95
C GLU A 21 2.62 8.85 -2.06
N LEU A 22 2.23 8.42 -3.27
CA LEU A 22 3.11 8.35 -4.43
C LEU A 22 3.74 9.72 -4.76
N TYR A 23 2.91 10.78 -4.76
CA TYR A 23 3.39 12.14 -4.97
C TYR A 23 4.34 12.59 -3.85
N ARG A 24 4.00 12.31 -2.58
CA ARG A 24 4.84 12.65 -1.42
C ARG A 24 6.22 12.02 -1.46
N ILE A 25 6.33 10.80 -2.00
CA ILE A 25 7.61 10.08 -2.13
C ILE A 25 8.37 10.41 -3.43
N GLY A 26 7.85 11.36 -4.24
CA GLY A 26 8.56 11.96 -5.36
C GLY A 26 8.27 11.35 -6.73
N HIS A 27 7.11 10.73 -6.92
CA HIS A 27 6.65 10.27 -8.23
C HIS A 27 5.80 11.32 -8.93
N ASP A 28 5.77 11.29 -10.27
CA ASP A 28 4.84 12.07 -11.07
C ASP A 28 3.51 11.35 -11.16
N VAL A 29 2.45 11.96 -10.62
CA VAL A 29 1.15 11.32 -10.47
C VAL A 29 0.08 12.03 -11.26
N LEU A 30 -0.56 11.31 -12.18
CA LEU A 30 -1.83 11.68 -12.82
C LEU A 30 -2.97 11.00 -12.07
N THR A 31 -4.04 11.73 -11.77
CA THR A 31 -5.29 11.17 -11.26
C THR A 31 -6.44 11.37 -12.22
N ILE A 32 -7.31 10.37 -12.37
CA ILE A 32 -8.51 10.42 -13.22
C ILE A 32 -9.71 9.94 -12.39
N ASP A 33 -10.79 10.70 -12.39
CA ASP A 33 -12.10 10.30 -11.82
C ASP A 33 -13.22 10.99 -12.58
N ARG A 34 -14.41 10.40 -12.57
CA ARG A 34 -15.62 11.02 -13.15
C ARG A 34 -16.17 12.16 -12.28
N ASP A 35 -15.91 12.12 -10.99
CA ASP A 35 -16.37 13.13 -10.02
C ASP A 35 -15.42 14.32 -10.02
N GLU A 36 -15.92 15.48 -10.49
CA GLU A 36 -15.17 16.72 -10.53
C GLU A 36 -14.75 17.19 -9.13
N GLY A 37 -15.59 16.99 -8.12
CA GLY A 37 -15.26 17.38 -6.74
C GLY A 37 -14.05 16.62 -6.21
N LEU A 38 -13.93 15.31 -6.55
CA LEU A 38 -12.81 14.49 -6.15
C LEU A 38 -11.52 14.90 -6.90
N THR A 39 -11.61 15.18 -8.19
CA THR A 39 -10.44 15.60 -8.96
C THR A 39 -9.95 16.98 -8.56
N GLN A 40 -10.87 17.93 -8.30
CA GLN A 40 -10.52 19.25 -7.75
C GLN A 40 -9.83 19.15 -6.39
N ALA A 41 -10.28 18.25 -5.51
CA ALA A 41 -9.67 18.03 -4.19
C ALA A 41 -8.25 17.42 -4.26
N MET A 42 -7.84 16.90 -5.42
CA MET A 42 -6.50 16.39 -5.66
C MET A 42 -5.53 17.44 -6.23
N MET A 43 -6.03 18.59 -6.70
CA MET A 43 -5.18 19.68 -7.20
C MET A 43 -4.23 20.16 -6.11
N GLY A 44 -2.96 20.29 -6.45
CA GLY A 44 -1.89 20.66 -5.50
C GLY A 44 -1.39 19.49 -4.62
N HIS A 45 -2.01 18.31 -4.70
CA HIS A 45 -1.60 17.10 -4.00
C HIS A 45 -1.07 16.00 -4.93
N VAL A 46 -1.12 16.22 -6.23
CA VAL A 46 -0.59 15.37 -7.31
C VAL A 46 -0.07 16.25 -8.43
N THR A 47 0.61 15.66 -9.43
CA THR A 47 1.16 16.40 -10.57
C THR A 47 0.04 16.90 -11.48
N TYR A 48 -0.90 16.03 -11.83
CA TYR A 48 -2.06 16.35 -12.67
C TYR A 48 -3.31 15.65 -12.14
N SER A 49 -4.47 16.30 -12.31
CA SER A 49 -5.78 15.70 -11.96
C SER A 49 -6.77 16.04 -13.08
N VAL A 50 -7.43 15.01 -13.60
CA VAL A 50 -8.32 15.11 -14.77
C VAL A 50 -9.68 14.52 -14.42
N THR A 51 -10.73 15.28 -14.75
CA THR A 51 -12.13 14.80 -14.64
C THR A 51 -12.52 14.11 -15.93
N GLY A 52 -12.96 12.84 -15.85
CA GLY A 52 -13.44 12.13 -17.02
C GLY A 52 -13.67 10.65 -16.82
N ASP A 53 -14.21 10.03 -17.86
CA ASP A 53 -14.51 8.61 -17.88
C ASP A 53 -13.32 7.78 -18.36
N SER A 54 -12.72 7.02 -17.48
CA SER A 54 -11.57 6.17 -17.79
C SER A 54 -11.88 4.99 -18.74
N THR A 55 -13.16 4.76 -19.05
CA THR A 55 -13.55 3.79 -20.08
C THR A 55 -13.59 4.39 -21.49
N SER A 56 -13.36 5.71 -21.65
CA SER A 56 -13.14 6.36 -22.95
C SER A 56 -11.67 6.24 -23.37
N ALA A 57 -11.46 5.58 -24.50
CA ALA A 57 -10.13 5.49 -25.10
C ALA A 57 -9.61 6.88 -25.52
N GLU A 58 -10.49 7.75 -26.00
CA GLU A 58 -10.15 9.11 -26.41
C GLU A 58 -9.58 9.92 -25.24
N LEU A 59 -10.23 9.87 -24.06
CA LEU A 59 -9.72 10.54 -22.86
C LEU A 59 -8.34 10.00 -22.47
N LEU A 60 -8.17 8.67 -22.46
CA LEU A 60 -6.91 8.04 -22.09
C LEU A 60 -5.78 8.40 -23.08
N GLU A 61 -6.10 8.51 -24.35
CA GLU A 61 -5.17 8.98 -25.38
C GLU A 61 -4.80 10.46 -25.19
N GLU A 62 -5.79 11.32 -24.93
CA GLU A 62 -5.59 12.77 -24.70
C GLU A 62 -4.66 13.05 -23.51
N VAL A 63 -4.78 12.28 -22.43
CA VAL A 63 -3.89 12.39 -21.27
C VAL A 63 -2.54 11.68 -21.44
N GLY A 64 -2.34 11.03 -22.59
CA GLY A 64 -1.09 10.33 -22.92
C GLY A 64 -0.80 9.13 -22.05
N ILE A 65 -1.84 8.35 -21.66
CA ILE A 65 -1.74 7.26 -20.69
C ILE A 65 -0.69 6.21 -21.06
N GLY A 66 -0.44 5.98 -22.35
CA GLY A 66 0.57 5.03 -22.86
C GLY A 66 2.01 5.38 -22.49
N ASN A 67 2.28 6.60 -22.04
CA ASN A 67 3.61 7.03 -21.61
C ASN A 67 3.88 6.76 -20.12
N PHE A 68 2.87 6.29 -19.37
CA PHE A 68 3.01 6.04 -17.96
C PHE A 68 3.65 4.67 -17.68
N ASP A 69 4.56 4.61 -16.72
CA ASP A 69 5.23 3.36 -16.29
C ASP A 69 4.24 2.41 -15.64
N THR A 70 3.31 2.98 -14.87
CA THR A 70 2.34 2.21 -14.07
C THR A 70 0.96 2.85 -14.13
N GLY A 71 -0.06 2.02 -14.39
CA GLY A 71 -1.47 2.37 -14.23
C GLY A 71 -2.06 1.66 -13.01
N VAL A 72 -2.72 2.41 -12.13
CA VAL A 72 -3.42 1.84 -10.98
C VAL A 72 -4.91 2.04 -11.12
N VAL A 73 -5.67 0.97 -11.33
CA VAL A 73 -7.13 0.98 -11.38
C VAL A 73 -7.67 0.81 -9.96
N ALA A 74 -8.01 1.93 -9.33
CA ALA A 74 -8.50 2.00 -7.94
C ALA A 74 -10.04 2.00 -7.85
N ILE A 75 -10.75 1.74 -8.95
CA ILE A 75 -12.21 1.69 -9.03
C ILE A 75 -12.71 0.47 -8.27
N GLY A 76 -13.58 0.66 -7.28
CA GLY A 76 -14.07 -0.44 -6.46
C GLY A 76 -15.58 -0.67 -6.51
N THR A 77 -16.37 0.34 -6.81
CA THR A 77 -17.84 0.26 -6.81
C THR A 77 -18.43 -0.15 -8.15
N ASP A 78 -17.72 0.12 -9.24
CA ASP A 78 -18.12 -0.19 -10.61
C ASP A 78 -17.15 -1.22 -11.22
N ILE A 79 -17.53 -2.50 -11.10
CA ILE A 79 -16.74 -3.62 -11.61
C ILE A 79 -16.58 -3.55 -13.12
N GLN A 80 -17.60 -3.12 -13.84
CA GLN A 80 -17.56 -3.00 -15.30
C GLN A 80 -16.49 -1.97 -15.71
N SER A 81 -16.55 -0.77 -15.16
CA SER A 81 -15.55 0.26 -15.45
C SER A 81 -14.15 -0.15 -15.03
N SER A 82 -14.00 -0.85 -13.89
CA SER A 82 -12.71 -1.38 -13.45
C SER A 82 -12.10 -2.36 -14.46
N VAL A 83 -12.89 -3.29 -14.98
CA VAL A 83 -12.45 -4.28 -15.97
C VAL A 83 -12.13 -3.60 -17.31
N LEU A 84 -13.03 -2.76 -17.82
CA LEU A 84 -12.82 -2.06 -19.10
C LEU A 84 -11.60 -1.16 -19.08
N THR A 85 -11.42 -0.38 -18.02
CA THR A 85 -10.22 0.46 -17.86
C THR A 85 -8.95 -0.41 -17.81
N THR A 86 -8.97 -1.55 -17.13
CA THR A 86 -7.82 -2.47 -17.08
C THR A 86 -7.47 -2.99 -18.48
N VAL A 87 -8.48 -3.39 -19.28
CA VAL A 87 -8.29 -3.80 -20.68
C VAL A 87 -7.66 -2.68 -21.50
N LEU A 88 -8.20 -1.47 -21.45
CA LEU A 88 -7.67 -0.34 -22.21
C LEU A 88 -6.22 -0.05 -21.85
N LEU A 89 -5.89 0.01 -20.56
CA LEU A 89 -4.51 0.25 -20.14
C LEU A 89 -3.56 -0.83 -20.65
N LYS A 90 -3.98 -2.09 -20.65
CA LYS A 90 -3.10 -3.22 -20.97
C LYS A 90 -3.03 -3.51 -22.47
N ASP A 91 -4.18 -3.65 -23.13
CA ASP A 91 -4.25 -4.12 -24.52
C ASP A 91 -4.18 -2.97 -25.52
N THR A 92 -4.76 -1.80 -25.20
CA THR A 92 -4.81 -0.66 -26.14
C THR A 92 -3.60 0.24 -25.96
N PHE A 93 -3.30 0.64 -24.72
CA PHE A 93 -2.24 1.63 -24.45
C PHE A 93 -0.91 1.00 -24.01
N HIS A 94 -0.86 -0.32 -23.83
CA HIS A 94 0.34 -1.10 -23.51
C HIS A 94 1.12 -0.58 -22.29
N VAL A 95 0.41 -0.06 -21.27
CA VAL A 95 1.02 0.39 -20.02
C VAL A 95 1.83 -0.75 -19.41
N GLY A 96 3.09 -0.48 -19.08
CA GLY A 96 4.06 -1.51 -18.67
C GLY A 96 3.59 -2.33 -17.48
N GLN A 97 3.10 -1.66 -16.42
CA GLN A 97 2.57 -2.29 -15.22
C GLN A 97 1.15 -1.81 -14.93
N VAL A 98 0.21 -2.74 -14.80
CA VAL A 98 -1.17 -2.44 -14.39
C VAL A 98 -1.45 -3.12 -13.06
N VAL A 99 -1.77 -2.30 -12.06
CA VAL A 99 -2.20 -2.74 -10.72
C VAL A 99 -3.69 -2.45 -10.59
N ALA A 100 -4.50 -3.43 -10.19
CA ALA A 100 -5.93 -3.25 -10.09
C ALA A 100 -6.46 -3.64 -8.71
N ARG A 101 -7.37 -2.81 -8.16
CA ARG A 101 -8.08 -3.09 -6.91
C ARG A 101 -9.26 -4.01 -7.18
N ALA A 102 -9.30 -5.12 -6.47
CA ALA A 102 -10.43 -6.03 -6.47
C ALA A 102 -11.28 -5.89 -5.20
N THR A 103 -12.59 -6.07 -5.35
CA THR A 103 -13.55 -6.06 -4.24
C THR A 103 -13.81 -7.45 -3.67
N ASN A 104 -13.57 -8.49 -4.47
CA ASN A 104 -13.72 -9.89 -4.10
C ASN A 104 -12.86 -10.78 -5.00
N GLU A 105 -12.82 -12.07 -4.68
CA GLU A 105 -11.98 -13.06 -5.36
C GLU A 105 -12.32 -13.21 -6.85
N LEU A 106 -13.63 -13.23 -7.20
CA LEU A 106 -14.08 -13.35 -8.59
C LEU A 106 -13.66 -12.13 -9.43
N HIS A 107 -13.85 -10.94 -8.88
CA HIS A 107 -13.38 -9.70 -9.50
C HIS A 107 -11.86 -9.74 -9.72
N GLY A 108 -11.10 -10.18 -8.72
CA GLY A 108 -9.66 -10.31 -8.85
C GLY A 108 -9.21 -11.33 -9.89
N LYS A 109 -9.91 -12.47 -10.02
CA LYS A 109 -9.66 -13.43 -11.10
C LYS A 109 -9.91 -12.81 -12.46
N THR A 110 -11.00 -12.07 -12.61
CA THR A 110 -11.33 -11.35 -13.86
C THR A 110 -10.25 -10.33 -14.21
N LEU A 111 -9.82 -9.49 -13.27
CA LEU A 111 -8.79 -8.49 -13.50
C LEU A 111 -7.46 -9.11 -13.95
N ARG A 112 -7.05 -10.24 -13.34
CA ARG A 112 -5.88 -11.00 -13.81
C ARG A 112 -6.06 -11.55 -15.23
N ALA A 113 -7.22 -12.09 -15.53
CA ALA A 113 -7.52 -12.64 -16.85
C ALA A 113 -7.50 -11.59 -17.96
N VAL A 114 -7.84 -10.34 -17.65
CA VAL A 114 -7.79 -9.21 -18.60
C VAL A 114 -6.47 -8.42 -18.54
N GLY A 115 -5.43 -8.97 -17.92
CA GLY A 115 -4.06 -8.49 -18.06
C GLY A 115 -3.52 -7.64 -16.90
N ALA A 116 -4.24 -7.49 -15.78
CA ALA A 116 -3.65 -6.84 -14.61
C ALA A 116 -2.42 -7.60 -14.13
N ASN A 117 -1.28 -6.93 -14.04
CA ASN A 117 -0.01 -7.51 -13.57
C ASN A 117 -0.07 -7.83 -12.07
N ARG A 118 -0.81 -7.03 -11.31
CA ARG A 118 -1.01 -7.22 -9.87
C ARG A 118 -2.44 -6.87 -9.48
N VAL A 119 -3.03 -7.69 -8.61
CA VAL A 119 -4.33 -7.41 -8.00
C VAL A 119 -4.15 -7.23 -6.51
N VAL A 120 -4.73 -6.18 -5.95
CA VAL A 120 -4.70 -5.86 -4.53
C VAL A 120 -6.10 -5.88 -3.93
N TYR A 121 -6.20 -6.24 -2.65
CA TYR A 121 -7.45 -6.34 -1.88
C TYR A 121 -7.34 -5.47 -0.61
N PRO A 122 -7.38 -4.13 -0.72
CA PRO A 122 -7.05 -3.23 0.39
C PRO A 122 -7.90 -3.45 1.63
N GLU A 123 -9.18 -3.75 1.48
CA GLU A 123 -10.09 -4.01 2.59
C GLU A 123 -9.75 -5.29 3.32
N GLN A 124 -9.44 -6.36 2.59
CA GLN A 124 -9.04 -7.64 3.16
C GLN A 124 -7.69 -7.54 3.88
N GLU A 125 -6.70 -6.95 3.21
CA GLU A 125 -5.37 -6.74 3.77
C GLU A 125 -5.41 -5.89 5.05
N THR A 126 -6.22 -4.80 5.03
CA THR A 126 -6.40 -3.94 6.19
C THR A 126 -7.15 -4.65 7.31
N GLY A 127 -8.20 -5.41 6.97
CA GLY A 127 -8.98 -6.20 7.93
C GLY A 127 -8.12 -7.22 8.66
N LEU A 128 -7.32 -7.99 7.93
CA LEU A 128 -6.39 -8.96 8.51
C LEU A 128 -5.38 -8.29 9.45
N ARG A 129 -4.73 -7.22 9.00
CA ARG A 129 -3.77 -6.46 9.81
C ARG A 129 -4.42 -5.90 11.08
N THR A 130 -5.63 -5.34 10.96
CA THR A 130 -6.37 -4.82 12.11
C THR A 130 -6.73 -5.93 13.09
N ALA A 131 -7.19 -7.10 12.61
CA ALA A 131 -7.52 -8.23 13.47
C ALA A 131 -6.33 -8.70 14.30
N HIS A 132 -5.13 -8.77 13.70
CA HIS A 132 -3.91 -9.15 14.40
C HIS A 132 -3.47 -8.12 15.45
N SER A 133 -3.79 -6.83 15.25
CA SER A 133 -3.41 -5.76 16.20
C SER A 133 -4.42 -5.52 17.32
N LEU A 134 -5.68 -5.95 17.17
CA LEU A 134 -6.77 -5.61 18.11
C LEU A 134 -6.54 -6.08 19.56
N PHE A 135 -5.89 -7.21 19.75
CA PHE A 135 -5.70 -7.82 21.08
C PHE A 135 -4.26 -7.71 21.60
N GLN A 136 -3.37 -7.17 20.79
CA GLN A 136 -1.98 -6.92 21.20
C GLN A 136 -1.81 -5.43 21.46
N ARG A 137 -2.06 -5.00 22.70
CA ARG A 137 -2.06 -3.56 23.09
C ARG A 137 -0.79 -2.80 22.73
N GLU A 138 0.32 -3.51 22.60
CA GLU A 138 1.66 -2.96 22.32
C GLU A 138 2.03 -3.04 20.84
N THR A 139 1.29 -3.82 20.01
CA THR A 139 1.59 -3.99 18.59
C THR A 139 1.00 -2.84 17.78
N ILE A 140 1.88 -2.04 17.17
CA ILE A 140 1.51 -0.94 16.27
C ILE A 140 1.28 -1.48 14.85
N GLU A 141 2.12 -2.41 14.40
CA GLU A 141 2.12 -2.98 13.06
C GLU A 141 2.47 -4.46 13.12
N TYR A 142 1.83 -5.27 12.30
CA TYR A 142 2.13 -6.68 12.13
C TYR A 142 2.21 -7.02 10.64
N MET A 143 3.25 -7.75 10.25
CA MET A 143 3.42 -8.29 8.91
C MET A 143 3.66 -9.80 9.02
N GLU A 144 2.74 -10.60 8.50
CA GLU A 144 2.93 -12.05 8.40
C GLU A 144 3.94 -12.36 7.30
N ILE A 145 4.93 -13.21 7.60
CA ILE A 145 5.91 -13.70 6.62
C ILE A 145 5.45 -15.07 6.11
N THR A 146 5.01 -15.93 7.04
CA THR A 146 4.44 -17.25 6.75
C THR A 146 3.57 -17.67 7.93
N SER A 147 2.75 -18.70 7.75
CA SER A 147 1.84 -19.18 8.80
C SER A 147 2.59 -19.39 10.13
N GLY A 148 2.20 -18.61 11.14
CA GLY A 148 2.78 -18.66 12.49
C GLY A 148 4.06 -17.85 12.71
N TYR A 149 4.58 -17.16 11.66
CA TYR A 149 5.76 -16.30 11.77
C TYR A 149 5.51 -14.93 11.15
N GLY A 150 5.89 -13.88 11.86
CA GLY A 150 5.71 -12.50 11.39
C GLY A 150 6.70 -11.52 12.02
N ILE A 151 6.69 -10.31 11.52
CA ILE A 151 7.40 -9.17 12.10
C ILE A 151 6.38 -8.26 12.76
N SER A 152 6.58 -7.96 14.04
CA SER A 152 5.76 -7.04 14.80
C SER A 152 6.56 -5.79 15.15
N LYS A 153 5.94 -4.62 14.99
CA LYS A 153 6.42 -3.39 15.55
C LYS A 153 5.63 -3.12 16.83
N ILE A 154 6.33 -3.09 17.95
CA ILE A 154 5.71 -2.86 19.25
C ILE A 154 6.20 -1.56 19.87
N MET A 155 5.37 -0.97 20.72
CA MET A 155 5.80 0.10 21.63
C MET A 155 6.43 -0.52 22.87
N VAL A 156 7.51 0.08 23.33
CA VAL A 156 8.09 -0.28 24.63
C VAL A 156 7.08 0.09 25.71
N SER A 157 6.61 -0.88 26.49
CA SER A 157 5.71 -0.64 27.61
C SER A 157 6.45 -0.11 28.83
N ALA A 158 5.71 0.50 29.76
CA ALA A 158 6.31 1.14 30.95
C ALA A 158 7.11 0.16 31.83
N ASP A 159 6.73 -1.10 31.85
CA ASP A 159 7.42 -2.17 32.59
C ASP A 159 8.69 -2.69 31.93
N MET A 160 8.90 -2.37 30.65
CA MET A 160 10.12 -2.70 29.89
C MET A 160 11.18 -1.58 29.99
N ILE A 161 10.78 -0.36 30.31
CA ILE A 161 11.69 0.79 30.38
C ILE A 161 12.76 0.56 31.47
N GLY A 162 14.02 0.80 31.10
CA GLY A 162 15.16 0.62 31.99
C GLY A 162 15.69 -0.82 32.08
N ARG A 163 15.06 -1.78 31.38
CA ARG A 163 15.49 -3.18 31.32
C ARG A 163 16.21 -3.47 30.00
N SER A 164 17.12 -4.45 30.04
CA SER A 164 17.78 -4.92 28.81
C SER A 164 16.83 -5.80 27.96
N LEU A 165 17.18 -6.01 26.69
CA LEU A 165 16.43 -6.93 25.83
C LEU A 165 16.43 -8.35 26.40
N GLU A 166 17.51 -8.79 27.02
CA GLU A 166 17.62 -10.10 27.69
C GLU A 166 16.67 -10.19 28.88
N ASP A 167 16.58 -9.14 29.72
CA ASP A 167 15.71 -9.10 30.90
C ASP A 167 14.21 -9.11 30.56
N VAL A 168 13.84 -8.60 29.40
CA VAL A 168 12.43 -8.62 28.93
C VAL A 168 12.09 -9.84 28.08
N GLY A 169 13.07 -10.77 27.89
CA GLY A 169 12.87 -12.03 27.18
C GLY A 169 13.04 -11.93 25.65
N PHE A 170 13.53 -10.80 25.14
CA PHE A 170 13.87 -10.64 23.72
C PHE A 170 15.33 -11.00 23.49
N GLY A 171 15.63 -12.18 22.97
CA GLY A 171 16.99 -12.60 22.63
C GLY A 171 17.47 -13.89 23.29
N ALA A 172 16.66 -14.55 24.11
CA ALA A 172 17.01 -15.84 24.67
C ALA A 172 16.61 -16.99 23.73
N GLN A 173 17.57 -17.72 23.23
CA GLN A 173 17.37 -18.96 22.45
C GLN A 173 16.83 -20.13 23.29
N LYS A 174 16.50 -19.97 24.56
CA LYS A 174 16.29 -21.10 25.47
C LYS A 174 14.86 -21.36 25.97
N ASP A 175 13.95 -20.40 25.94
CA ASP A 175 12.59 -20.63 26.45
C ASP A 175 11.52 -20.08 25.49
N SER A 176 10.89 -20.99 24.76
CA SER A 176 9.55 -21.00 24.17
C SER A 176 9.02 -19.80 23.35
N GLN A 177 9.74 -18.74 23.15
CA GLN A 177 9.37 -17.67 22.22
C GLN A 177 10.57 -17.35 21.33
N ASN A 178 10.59 -17.88 20.09
CA ASN A 178 11.58 -17.56 19.06
C ASN A 178 11.39 -16.10 18.58
N VAL A 179 11.63 -15.12 19.47
CA VAL A 179 11.54 -13.71 19.16
C VAL A 179 12.95 -13.11 19.05
N SER A 180 13.23 -12.48 17.93
CA SER A 180 14.48 -11.73 17.73
C SER A 180 14.15 -10.28 17.43
N VAL A 181 14.85 -9.34 18.07
CA VAL A 181 14.71 -7.93 17.81
C VAL A 181 15.60 -7.54 16.63
N VAL A 182 14.99 -7.09 15.54
CA VAL A 182 15.69 -6.67 14.32
C VAL A 182 16.22 -5.25 14.47
N ALA A 183 15.43 -4.36 15.07
CA ALA A 183 15.82 -2.97 15.30
C ALA A 183 15.03 -2.34 16.45
N ILE A 184 15.63 -1.35 17.09
CA ILE A 184 14.97 -0.46 18.05
C ILE A 184 15.01 0.94 17.49
N ARG A 185 13.89 1.65 17.50
CA ARG A 185 13.84 3.07 17.16
C ARG A 185 13.83 3.91 18.43
N ARG A 186 14.88 4.70 18.62
CA ARG A 186 15.00 5.68 19.70
C ARG A 186 14.93 7.08 19.11
N GLY A 187 13.79 7.74 19.24
CA GLY A 187 13.54 9.02 18.57
C GLY A 187 13.54 8.86 17.03
N ARG A 188 14.51 9.48 16.35
CA ARG A 188 14.69 9.41 14.89
C ARG A 188 15.71 8.37 14.45
N ASP A 189 16.57 7.91 15.36
CA ASP A 189 17.70 7.04 15.00
C ASP A 189 17.37 5.57 15.25
N PRO A 190 17.51 4.70 14.24
CA PRO A 190 17.35 3.27 14.40
C PRO A 190 18.65 2.63 14.91
N ILE A 191 18.54 1.79 15.92
CA ILE A 191 19.59 0.85 16.34
C ILE A 191 19.29 -0.48 15.67
N VAL A 192 20.06 -0.84 14.65
CA VAL A 192 19.86 -2.09 13.89
C VAL A 192 20.67 -3.20 14.55
N SER A 193 20.07 -4.39 14.66
CA SER A 193 20.66 -5.57 15.32
C SER A 193 21.19 -5.23 16.72
N PRO A 194 20.33 -4.74 17.63
CA PRO A 194 20.75 -4.36 18.98
C PRO A 194 21.35 -5.56 19.72
N SER A 195 22.29 -5.29 20.60
CA SER A 195 22.83 -6.33 21.49
C SER A 195 21.77 -6.73 22.51
N LYS A 196 21.88 -7.95 23.07
CA LYS A 196 20.97 -8.42 24.12
C LYS A 196 21.00 -7.54 25.39
N ASP A 197 22.10 -6.85 25.62
CA ASP A 197 22.29 -5.96 26.77
C ASP A 197 21.77 -4.53 26.50
N GLU A 198 21.21 -4.26 25.29
CA GLU A 198 20.64 -2.95 24.94
C GLU A 198 19.46 -2.63 25.85
N VAL A 199 19.53 -1.48 26.53
CA VAL A 199 18.52 -1.03 27.51
C VAL A 199 17.41 -0.28 26.81
N LEU A 200 16.17 -0.66 27.07
CA LEU A 200 14.96 -0.02 26.55
C LEU A 200 14.71 1.32 27.28
N GLN A 201 14.28 2.34 26.50
CA GLN A 201 14.03 3.72 26.96
C GLN A 201 12.67 4.22 26.51
#